data_2d6b8f435027f0ded3c7f2a1f0b92ac7
#
_entry.id   2d6b8f435027f0ded3c7f2a1f0b92ac7
#
_cell.length_a   1.000
_cell.length_b   1.000
_cell.length_c   1.000
_cell.angle_alpha   90.00
_cell.angle_beta   90.00
_cell.angle_gamma   90.00
#
_symmetry.space_group_name_H-M   'P 1'
#
loop_
_entity.id
_entity.type
_entity.pdbx_description
1 polymer ?
#
loop_
_entity_poly.entity_id
_entity_poly.type
_entity_poly.pdbx_seq_one_letter_code
_entity_poly.pdbx_strand_id
1 'polypeptide(L)'
;MSMKDLPNWLVRNKGFIKKLEKLTIASVVGQFPSVRASHENDISDLDISYLLTCGSILSQSNDELCQDSALRISQYCLINSVNVQRKDSAALILDTLANNATVELAVEKGFLSEGFEKRLPIAGQLEAMKRKIEHTIEIGNDKFIYANKFQSEFWDSAQQNEWISVSAPTSVGKSFILESWVEDYIFKRDKSLIVYLVPTRALISEVFESIVTRLDPYRTGVINIQTLPLRTAYDNSKTNVFIFTQERLNIFYNSLNEKPIVDLLII
;
A
#
# COMPACT_ATOMS: atom_id res chain seq x y z
N MET A 1 1.40 -22.10 -25.70
CA MET A 1 1.83 -21.29 -24.57
C MET A 1 0.55 -20.75 -23.93
N SER A 2 0.25 -21.11 -22.68
CA SER A 2 -0.92 -20.60 -21.98
C SER A 2 -0.70 -19.10 -21.70
N MET A 3 -1.76 -18.28 -21.72
CA MET A 3 -1.65 -16.86 -21.34
C MET A 3 -1.07 -16.66 -19.94
N LYS A 4 -1.25 -17.64 -19.05
CA LYS A 4 -0.68 -17.64 -17.69
C LYS A 4 0.85 -17.75 -17.64
N ASP A 5 1.48 -18.25 -18.71
CA ASP A 5 2.94 -18.43 -18.76
C ASP A 5 3.67 -17.24 -19.41
N LEU A 6 2.93 -16.30 -19.98
CA LEU A 6 3.48 -15.16 -20.73
C LEU A 6 4.37 -14.23 -19.88
N PRO A 7 4.01 -13.83 -18.64
CA PRO A 7 4.88 -13.01 -17.79
C PRO A 7 6.23 -13.68 -17.52
N ASN A 8 6.21 -14.95 -17.12
CA ASN A 8 7.42 -15.74 -16.84
C ASN A 8 8.31 -15.94 -18.08
N TRP A 9 7.70 -16.03 -19.26
CA TRP A 9 8.45 -16.09 -20.50
C TRP A 9 9.10 -14.74 -20.84
N LEU A 10 8.38 -13.62 -20.62
CA LEU A 10 8.88 -12.27 -20.88
C LEU A 10 10.14 -11.96 -20.07
N VAL A 11 10.13 -12.19 -18.76
CA VAL A 11 11.29 -11.91 -17.88
C VAL A 11 12.52 -12.76 -18.21
N ARG A 12 12.35 -13.86 -18.96
CA ARG A 12 13.44 -14.73 -19.46
C ARG A 12 13.83 -14.42 -20.90
N ASN A 13 13.07 -13.57 -21.60
CA ASN A 13 13.34 -13.25 -23.00
C ASN A 13 14.55 -12.30 -23.12
N LYS A 14 15.57 -12.73 -23.85
CA LYS A 14 16.81 -11.96 -24.03
C LYS A 14 16.57 -10.56 -24.63
N GLY A 15 15.60 -10.43 -25.53
CA GLY A 15 15.25 -9.14 -26.16
C GLY A 15 14.65 -8.16 -25.16
N PHE A 16 13.76 -8.66 -24.30
CA PHE A 16 13.17 -7.87 -23.19
C PHE A 16 14.23 -7.47 -22.18
N ILE A 17 15.03 -8.42 -21.70
CA ILE A 17 16.10 -8.18 -20.69
C ILE A 17 17.04 -7.08 -21.20
N LYS A 18 17.54 -7.17 -22.43
CA LYS A 18 18.43 -6.17 -23.00
C LYS A 18 17.83 -4.77 -23.05
N LYS A 19 16.53 -4.67 -23.36
CA LYS A 19 15.83 -3.37 -23.38
C LYS A 19 15.60 -2.83 -21.96
N LEU A 20 15.25 -3.70 -21.01
CA LEU A 20 15.07 -3.34 -19.62
C LEU A 20 16.39 -2.89 -18.97
N GLU A 21 17.51 -3.55 -19.27
CA GLU A 21 18.84 -3.14 -18.84
C GLU A 21 19.20 -1.75 -19.37
N LYS A 22 18.96 -1.48 -20.66
CA LYS A 22 19.13 -0.16 -21.26
C LYS A 22 18.32 0.91 -20.51
N LEU A 23 17.05 0.62 -20.23
CA LEU A 23 16.17 1.53 -19.49
C LEU A 23 16.69 1.78 -18.08
N THR A 24 17.15 0.74 -17.40
CA THR A 24 17.70 0.85 -16.04
C THR A 24 18.96 1.71 -16.04
N ILE A 25 19.88 1.51 -16.99
CA ILE A 25 21.08 2.32 -17.16
C ILE A 25 20.71 3.78 -17.43
N ALA A 26 19.78 4.04 -18.35
CA ALA A 26 19.33 5.40 -18.66
C ALA A 26 18.69 6.10 -17.46
N SER A 27 17.94 5.35 -16.63
CA SER A 27 17.36 5.86 -15.39
C SER A 27 18.42 6.30 -14.38
N VAL A 28 19.47 5.48 -14.19
CA VAL A 28 20.58 5.78 -13.28
C VAL A 28 21.42 6.94 -13.81
N VAL A 29 21.81 6.90 -15.08
CA VAL A 29 22.61 7.96 -15.73
C VAL A 29 21.89 9.30 -15.69
N GLY A 30 20.56 9.29 -15.86
CA GLY A 30 19.74 10.51 -15.78
C GLY A 30 19.79 11.22 -14.42
N GLN A 31 20.13 10.51 -13.34
CA GLN A 31 20.26 11.07 -11.99
C GLN A 31 21.63 11.73 -11.75
N PHE A 32 22.61 11.47 -12.61
CA PHE A 32 23.98 12.01 -12.49
C PHE A 32 24.30 12.96 -13.64
N PRO A 33 24.14 14.29 -13.47
CA PRO A 33 24.34 15.27 -14.54
C PRO A 33 25.73 15.22 -15.19
N SER A 34 26.78 14.90 -14.42
CA SER A 34 28.15 14.77 -14.91
C SER A 34 28.39 13.59 -15.84
N VAL A 35 27.57 12.53 -15.70
CA VAL A 35 27.65 11.30 -16.52
C VAL A 35 26.75 11.41 -17.75
N ARG A 36 25.66 12.19 -17.66
CA ARG A 36 24.69 12.39 -18.73
C ARG A 36 25.29 12.95 -20.01
N ALA A 37 26.31 13.81 -19.89
CA ALA A 37 26.98 14.44 -21.02
C ALA A 37 27.85 13.48 -21.88
N SER A 38 28.18 12.30 -21.37
CA SER A 38 29.08 11.33 -22.02
C SER A 38 28.38 10.07 -22.57
N HIS A 39 27.05 9.91 -22.33
CA HIS A 39 26.31 8.74 -22.79
C HIS A 39 25.06 9.16 -23.57
N GLU A 40 25.09 9.01 -24.89
CA GLU A 40 23.91 8.95 -25.75
C GLU A 40 23.15 7.63 -25.51
N ASN A 41 22.43 7.53 -24.40
CA ASN A 41 21.56 6.40 -24.12
C ASN A 41 20.10 6.77 -24.40
N ASP A 42 19.83 7.26 -25.60
CA ASP A 42 18.46 7.47 -26.04
C ASP A 42 17.78 6.11 -26.31
N ILE A 43 16.79 5.82 -25.47
CA ILE A 43 15.90 4.68 -25.71
C ILE A 43 14.94 5.10 -26.80
N SER A 44 14.84 4.30 -27.87
CA SER A 44 13.93 4.61 -28.96
C SER A 44 12.47 4.62 -28.49
N ASP A 45 11.65 5.42 -29.14
CA ASP A 45 10.20 5.49 -28.88
C ASP A 45 9.50 4.15 -29.04
N LEU A 46 9.99 3.31 -29.97
CA LEU A 46 9.49 1.94 -30.17
C LEU A 46 9.84 1.04 -28.98
N ASP A 47 11.05 1.18 -28.42
CA ASP A 47 11.46 0.40 -27.26
C ASP A 47 10.65 0.78 -26.01
N ILE A 48 10.37 2.08 -25.81
CA ILE A 48 9.52 2.54 -24.71
C ILE A 48 8.10 1.97 -24.86
N SER A 49 7.51 2.04 -26.04
CA SER A 49 6.16 1.50 -26.28
C SER A 49 6.10 0.00 -26.08
N TYR A 50 7.12 -0.72 -26.53
CA TYR A 50 7.26 -2.16 -26.29
C TYR A 50 7.38 -2.47 -24.80
N LEU A 51 8.25 -1.74 -24.07
CA LEU A 51 8.43 -1.94 -22.62
C LEU A 51 7.16 -1.63 -21.84
N LEU A 52 6.40 -0.58 -22.17
CA LEU A 52 5.11 -0.29 -21.55
C LEU A 52 4.10 -1.41 -21.75
N THR A 53 4.04 -1.98 -22.97
CA THR A 53 3.18 -3.14 -23.25
C THR A 53 3.60 -4.35 -22.40
N CYS A 54 4.90 -4.64 -22.34
CA CYS A 54 5.42 -5.69 -21.46
C CYS A 54 5.12 -5.40 -19.99
N GLY A 55 5.32 -4.16 -19.53
CA GLY A 55 5.02 -3.74 -18.16
C GLY A 55 3.56 -3.96 -17.77
N SER A 56 2.61 -3.67 -18.69
CA SER A 56 1.18 -3.94 -18.47
C SER A 56 0.89 -5.44 -18.27
N ILE A 57 1.58 -6.32 -19.01
CA ILE A 57 1.44 -7.77 -18.85
C ILE A 57 2.08 -8.24 -17.54
N LEU A 58 3.28 -7.74 -17.24
CA LEU A 58 4.06 -8.12 -16.05
C LEU A 58 3.40 -7.66 -14.75
N SER A 59 2.74 -6.51 -14.76
CA SER A 59 2.04 -5.98 -13.57
C SER A 59 0.87 -6.86 -13.10
N GLN A 60 0.35 -7.72 -13.94
CA GLN A 60 -0.72 -8.67 -13.61
C GLN A 60 -0.21 -9.96 -12.96
N SER A 61 1.12 -10.16 -12.92
CA SER A 61 1.75 -11.34 -12.31
C SER A 61 1.95 -11.14 -10.81
N ASN A 62 1.89 -12.25 -10.06
CA ASN A 62 2.26 -12.27 -8.65
C ASN A 62 3.76 -12.52 -8.42
N ASP A 63 4.53 -12.75 -9.48
CA ASP A 63 5.97 -12.97 -9.41
C ASP A 63 6.71 -11.66 -9.15
N GLU A 64 7.60 -11.65 -8.16
CA GLU A 64 8.33 -10.47 -7.72
C GLU A 64 9.20 -9.85 -8.82
N LEU A 65 9.86 -10.68 -9.64
CA LEU A 65 10.67 -10.19 -10.75
C LEU A 65 9.82 -9.51 -11.84
N CYS A 66 8.61 -10.03 -12.07
CA CYS A 66 7.66 -9.43 -13.00
C CYS A 66 7.20 -8.07 -12.49
N GLN A 67 6.83 -7.98 -11.21
CA GLN A 67 6.38 -6.75 -10.58
C GLN A 67 7.48 -5.69 -10.51
N ASP A 68 8.70 -6.07 -10.14
CA ASP A 68 9.86 -5.16 -10.11
C ASP A 68 10.17 -4.62 -11.52
N SER A 69 10.13 -5.48 -12.54
CA SER A 69 10.32 -5.06 -13.93
C SER A 69 9.25 -4.05 -14.39
N ALA A 70 7.98 -4.31 -14.07
CA ALA A 70 6.87 -3.42 -14.38
C ALA A 70 7.00 -2.07 -13.64
N LEU A 71 7.42 -2.10 -12.37
CA LEU A 71 7.67 -0.92 -11.56
C LEU A 71 8.77 -0.04 -12.16
N ARG A 72 9.90 -0.61 -12.54
CA ARG A 72 11.03 0.11 -13.16
C ARG A 72 10.63 0.78 -14.48
N ILE A 73 9.87 0.07 -15.32
CA ILE A 73 9.38 0.59 -16.60
C ILE A 73 8.47 1.80 -16.34
N SER A 74 7.51 1.67 -15.45
CA SER A 74 6.54 2.73 -15.16
C SER A 74 7.19 3.96 -14.54
N GLN A 75 8.08 3.80 -13.57
CA GLN A 75 8.81 4.91 -12.96
C GLN A 75 9.64 5.68 -13.99
N TYR A 76 10.39 4.97 -14.84
CA TYR A 76 11.16 5.62 -15.89
C TYR A 76 10.25 6.44 -16.82
N CYS A 77 9.14 5.88 -17.27
CA CYS A 77 8.22 6.54 -18.19
C CYS A 77 7.53 7.76 -17.58
N LEU A 78 7.16 7.72 -16.28
CA LEU A 78 6.60 8.87 -15.60
C LEU A 78 7.57 10.05 -15.53
N ILE A 79 8.83 9.78 -15.23
CA ILE A 79 9.84 10.82 -15.02
C ILE A 79 10.37 11.37 -16.36
N ASN A 80 10.66 10.49 -17.32
CA ASN A 80 11.43 10.84 -18.51
C ASN A 80 10.59 10.99 -19.80
N SER A 81 9.35 10.53 -19.82
CA SER A 81 8.53 10.67 -21.02
C SER A 81 7.91 12.06 -21.12
N VAL A 82 7.96 12.64 -22.32
CA VAL A 82 7.23 13.89 -22.65
C VAL A 82 5.80 13.56 -23.11
N ASN A 83 5.56 12.35 -23.58
CA ASN A 83 4.26 11.93 -24.12
C ASN A 83 3.29 11.61 -22.97
N VAL A 84 2.18 12.35 -22.92
CA VAL A 84 1.12 12.21 -21.89
C VAL A 84 0.53 10.80 -21.88
N GLN A 85 0.27 10.20 -23.05
CA GLN A 85 -0.31 8.85 -23.13
C GLN A 85 0.60 7.78 -22.55
N ARG A 86 1.93 7.93 -22.69
CA ARG A 86 2.91 7.03 -22.06
C ARG A 86 2.93 7.19 -20.54
N LYS A 87 2.81 8.42 -20.05
CA LYS A 87 2.68 8.70 -18.62
C LYS A 87 1.40 8.09 -18.06
N ASP A 88 0.28 8.26 -18.74
CA ASP A 88 -1.00 7.68 -18.33
C ASP A 88 -0.94 6.14 -18.34
N SER A 89 -0.29 5.53 -19.34
CA SER A 89 -0.07 4.08 -19.36
C SER A 89 0.84 3.61 -18.21
N ALA A 90 1.87 4.37 -17.89
CA ALA A 90 2.76 4.09 -16.78
C ALA A 90 2.02 4.21 -15.42
N ALA A 91 1.16 5.20 -15.28
CA ALA A 91 0.30 5.36 -14.11
C ALA A 91 -0.67 4.17 -13.96
N LEU A 92 -1.26 3.68 -15.06
CA LEU A 92 -2.10 2.48 -15.05
C LEU A 92 -1.34 1.23 -14.60
N ILE A 93 -0.07 1.08 -15.00
CA ILE A 93 0.78 -0.03 -14.54
C ILE A 93 1.02 0.08 -13.02
N LEU A 94 1.32 1.28 -12.51
CA LEU A 94 1.50 1.51 -11.07
C LEU A 94 0.22 1.25 -10.27
N ASP A 95 -0.91 1.69 -10.79
CA ASP A 95 -2.23 1.39 -10.21
C ASP A 95 -2.50 -0.12 -10.19
N THR A 96 -2.10 -0.86 -11.25
CA THR A 96 -2.19 -2.32 -11.30
C THR A 96 -1.30 -3.00 -10.25
N LEU A 97 -0.12 -2.43 -9.97
CA LEU A 97 0.78 -2.88 -8.92
C LEU A 97 0.33 -2.42 -7.51
N ALA A 98 -0.82 -1.74 -7.43
CA ALA A 98 -1.35 -1.13 -6.21
C ALA A 98 -0.39 -0.12 -5.54
N ASN A 99 0.42 0.54 -6.35
CA ASN A 99 1.36 1.56 -5.91
C ASN A 99 0.77 2.97 -6.07
N ASN A 100 -0.40 3.18 -5.45
CA ASN A 100 -1.15 4.44 -5.51
C ASN A 100 -0.35 5.62 -4.93
N ALA A 101 0.46 5.36 -3.89
CA ALA A 101 1.33 6.39 -3.30
C ALA A 101 2.31 6.98 -4.32
N THR A 102 2.86 6.15 -5.23
CA THR A 102 3.72 6.65 -6.32
C THR A 102 2.93 7.44 -7.35
N VAL A 103 1.68 7.06 -7.64
CA VAL A 103 0.80 7.79 -8.56
C VAL A 103 0.45 9.17 -7.98
N GLU A 104 0.05 9.22 -6.71
CA GLU A 104 -0.23 10.46 -5.99
C GLU A 104 0.98 11.39 -5.94
N LEU A 105 2.15 10.84 -5.58
CA LEU A 105 3.41 11.58 -5.58
C LEU A 105 3.76 12.11 -6.97
N ALA A 106 3.51 11.34 -8.04
CA ALA A 106 3.77 11.78 -9.41
C ALA A 106 2.86 12.95 -9.82
N VAL A 107 1.61 12.97 -9.34
CA VAL A 107 0.69 14.10 -9.53
C VAL A 107 1.18 15.30 -8.74
N GLU A 108 1.50 15.15 -7.47
CA GLU A 108 2.00 16.23 -6.59
C GLU A 108 3.28 16.88 -7.15
N LYS A 109 4.20 16.08 -7.70
CA LYS A 109 5.45 16.55 -8.31
C LYS A 109 5.29 17.07 -9.75
N GLY A 110 4.09 17.03 -10.33
CA GLY A 110 3.82 17.46 -11.70
C GLY A 110 4.36 16.54 -12.81
N PHE A 111 4.76 15.32 -12.48
CA PHE A 111 5.13 14.32 -13.48
C PHE A 111 3.92 13.75 -14.21
N LEU A 112 2.78 13.68 -13.53
CA LEU A 112 1.50 13.19 -14.05
C LEU A 112 0.42 14.25 -13.83
N SER A 113 -0.47 14.45 -14.81
CA SER A 113 -1.64 15.31 -14.62
C SER A 113 -2.76 14.54 -13.95
N GLU A 114 -3.54 15.20 -13.10
CA GLU A 114 -4.72 14.61 -12.46
C GLU A 114 -5.69 13.98 -13.47
N GLY A 115 -6.44 12.98 -13.02
CA GLY A 115 -7.48 12.34 -13.83
C GLY A 115 -6.95 11.54 -15.02
N PHE A 116 -5.75 10.96 -14.91
CA PHE A 116 -5.14 10.12 -15.96
C PHE A 116 -6.07 9.00 -16.43
N GLU A 117 -6.88 8.45 -15.54
CA GLU A 117 -7.83 7.38 -15.85
C GLU A 117 -8.79 7.75 -16.97
N LYS A 118 -9.28 9.00 -17.00
CA LYS A 118 -10.20 9.50 -18.03
C LYS A 118 -9.55 9.66 -19.40
N ARG A 119 -8.22 9.72 -19.45
CA ARG A 119 -7.45 9.84 -20.71
C ARG A 119 -7.02 8.49 -21.28
N LEU A 120 -7.19 7.41 -20.50
CA LEU A 120 -6.90 6.06 -20.98
C LEU A 120 -7.86 5.65 -22.10
N PRO A 121 -7.44 4.73 -23.00
CA PRO A 121 -8.36 4.04 -23.90
C PRO A 121 -9.49 3.37 -23.10
N ILE A 122 -10.66 3.20 -23.74
CA ILE A 122 -11.86 2.62 -23.08
C ILE A 122 -11.55 1.31 -22.35
N ALA A 123 -10.75 0.43 -22.96
CA ALA A 123 -10.34 -0.83 -22.33
C ALA A 123 -9.56 -0.59 -21.00
N GLY A 124 -8.65 0.39 -20.97
CA GLY A 124 -7.92 0.76 -19.77
C GLY A 124 -8.80 1.40 -18.69
N GLN A 125 -9.78 2.22 -19.11
CA GLN A 125 -10.76 2.79 -18.17
C GLN A 125 -11.62 1.71 -17.51
N LEU A 126 -12.11 0.75 -18.31
CA LEU A 126 -12.90 -0.37 -17.80
C LEU A 126 -12.08 -1.26 -16.85
N GLU A 127 -10.81 -1.51 -17.18
CA GLU A 127 -9.93 -2.29 -16.32
C GLU A 127 -9.63 -1.59 -14.99
N ALA A 128 -9.34 -0.29 -15.01
CA ALA A 128 -9.17 0.52 -13.81
C ALA A 128 -10.45 0.55 -12.95
N MET A 129 -11.62 0.72 -13.57
CA MET A 129 -12.91 0.70 -12.88
C MET A 129 -13.21 -0.66 -12.25
N LYS A 130 -12.97 -1.75 -12.99
CA LYS A 130 -13.16 -3.12 -12.48
C LYS A 130 -12.30 -3.35 -11.24
N ARG A 131 -11.03 -2.98 -11.26
CA ARG A 131 -10.12 -3.11 -10.09
C ARG A 131 -10.58 -2.28 -8.91
N LYS A 132 -11.03 -1.05 -9.15
CA LYS A 132 -11.60 -0.22 -8.08
C LYS A 132 -12.76 -0.93 -7.39
N ILE A 133 -13.66 -1.55 -8.16
CA ILE A 133 -14.80 -2.28 -7.60
C ILE A 133 -14.34 -3.54 -6.85
N GLU A 134 -13.43 -4.32 -7.43
CA GLU A 134 -12.95 -5.59 -6.87
C GLU A 134 -12.16 -5.42 -5.56
N HIS A 135 -11.47 -4.29 -5.39
CA HIS A 135 -10.60 -4.03 -4.25
C HIS A 135 -11.09 -2.91 -3.33
N THR A 136 -12.34 -2.47 -3.50
CA THR A 136 -12.94 -1.53 -2.55
C THR A 136 -13.38 -2.26 -1.30
N ILE A 137 -12.89 -1.80 -0.16
CA ILE A 137 -13.29 -2.27 1.16
C ILE A 137 -14.13 -1.20 1.81
N GLU A 138 -15.32 -1.59 2.29
CA GLU A 138 -16.15 -0.75 3.13
C GLU A 138 -15.67 -0.85 4.59
N ILE A 139 -15.35 0.31 5.16
CA ILE A 139 -15.07 0.47 6.59
C ILE A 139 -16.29 1.09 7.23
N GLY A 140 -16.54 0.79 8.47
CA GLY A 140 -17.68 1.33 9.21
C GLY A 140 -17.91 2.83 8.93
N ASN A 141 -19.19 3.24 8.92
CA ASN A 141 -19.63 4.61 8.63
C ASN A 141 -19.54 5.03 7.15
N ASP A 142 -19.90 4.15 6.23
CA ASP A 142 -19.97 4.38 4.77
C ASP A 142 -18.64 4.89 4.15
N LYS A 143 -17.53 4.64 4.81
CA LYS A 143 -16.20 4.98 4.31
C LYS A 143 -15.65 3.83 3.47
N PHE A 144 -15.15 4.17 2.29
CA PHE A 144 -14.55 3.21 1.38
C PHE A 144 -13.06 3.45 1.23
N ILE A 145 -12.29 2.38 1.24
CA ILE A 145 -10.86 2.41 0.93
C ILE A 145 -10.56 1.54 -0.28
N TYR A 146 -9.60 1.98 -1.08
CA TYR A 146 -9.05 1.15 -2.15
C TYR A 146 -7.89 0.35 -1.60
N ALA A 147 -8.09 -0.95 -1.54
CA ALA A 147 -7.09 -1.89 -1.09
C ALA A 147 -6.26 -2.41 -2.27
N ASN A 148 -5.02 -2.77 -2.03
CA ASN A 148 -4.28 -3.60 -2.95
C ASN A 148 -4.64 -5.08 -2.72
N LYS A 149 -4.14 -5.97 -3.60
CA LYS A 149 -4.44 -7.40 -3.51
C LYS A 149 -4.10 -7.98 -2.12
N PHE A 150 -2.91 -7.65 -1.60
CA PHE A 150 -2.50 -8.10 -0.26
C PHE A 150 -3.43 -7.58 0.84
N GLN A 151 -3.81 -6.32 0.76
CA GLN A 151 -4.71 -5.69 1.74
C GLN A 151 -6.12 -6.28 1.68
N SER A 152 -6.62 -6.60 0.47
CA SER A 152 -7.90 -7.27 0.28
C SER A 152 -7.86 -8.70 0.83
N GLU A 153 -6.82 -9.49 0.51
CA GLU A 153 -6.63 -10.84 1.04
C GLU A 153 -6.49 -10.85 2.58
N PHE A 154 -5.76 -9.86 3.13
CA PHE A 154 -5.69 -9.66 4.58
C PHE A 154 -7.07 -9.40 5.18
N TRP A 155 -7.83 -8.48 4.57
CA TRP A 155 -9.15 -8.08 5.07
C TRP A 155 -10.11 -9.27 5.10
N ASP A 156 -10.20 -10.01 4.00
CA ASP A 156 -11.04 -11.21 3.90
C ASP A 156 -10.63 -12.28 4.92
N SER A 157 -9.32 -12.48 5.08
CA SER A 157 -8.79 -13.43 6.07
C SER A 157 -9.09 -13.00 7.51
N ALA A 158 -8.99 -11.71 7.82
CA ALA A 158 -9.28 -11.18 9.13
C ALA A 158 -10.77 -11.26 9.51
N GLN A 159 -11.66 -11.22 8.53
CA GLN A 159 -13.09 -11.43 8.76
C GLN A 159 -13.46 -12.89 9.04
N GLN A 160 -12.70 -13.83 8.51
CA GLN A 160 -13.03 -15.27 8.55
C GLN A 160 -12.31 -16.03 9.65
N ASN A 161 -11.23 -15.48 10.21
CA ASN A 161 -10.39 -16.19 11.15
C ASN A 161 -10.18 -15.39 12.44
N GLU A 162 -10.14 -16.09 13.57
CA GLU A 162 -9.81 -15.50 14.88
C GLU A 162 -8.33 -15.16 15.03
N TRP A 163 -7.46 -15.87 14.29
CA TRP A 163 -6.01 -15.72 14.34
C TRP A 163 -5.44 -15.65 12.94
N ILE A 164 -4.67 -14.60 12.67
CA ILE A 164 -3.93 -14.47 11.41
C ILE A 164 -2.49 -14.07 11.69
N SER A 165 -1.59 -14.68 10.92
CA SER A 165 -0.18 -14.28 10.87
C SER A 165 0.15 -13.82 9.47
N VAL A 166 0.74 -12.65 9.35
CA VAL A 166 0.97 -11.99 8.07
C VAL A 166 2.44 -11.66 7.90
N SER A 167 3.03 -12.19 6.83
CA SER A 167 4.38 -11.82 6.40
C SER A 167 4.30 -11.15 5.02
N ALA A 168 4.80 -9.93 4.94
CA ALA A 168 4.81 -9.17 3.69
C ALA A 168 5.91 -8.09 3.72
N PRO A 169 6.42 -7.65 2.56
CA PRO A 169 7.37 -6.55 2.46
C PRO A 169 6.86 -5.26 3.12
N THR A 170 7.76 -4.38 3.52
CA THR A 170 7.41 -3.13 4.22
C THR A 170 6.56 -2.18 3.36
N SER A 171 6.74 -2.22 2.04
CA SER A 171 6.10 -1.32 1.07
C SER A 171 4.65 -1.64 0.72
N VAL A 172 4.10 -2.78 1.18
CA VAL A 172 2.72 -3.19 0.78
C VAL A 172 1.60 -2.52 1.59
N GLY A 173 1.94 -1.62 2.51
CA GLY A 173 0.94 -0.88 3.29
C GLY A 173 0.28 -1.71 4.41
N LYS A 174 1.06 -2.54 5.12
CA LYS A 174 0.57 -3.32 6.28
C LYS A 174 -0.06 -2.44 7.35
N SER A 175 0.63 -1.38 7.77
CA SER A 175 0.12 -0.47 8.80
C SER A 175 -1.19 0.18 8.39
N PHE A 176 -1.30 0.63 7.13
CA PHE A 176 -2.52 1.21 6.60
C PHE A 176 -3.73 0.28 6.74
N ILE A 177 -3.61 -0.99 6.34
CA ILE A 177 -4.74 -1.93 6.40
C ILE A 177 -5.05 -2.36 7.84
N LEU A 178 -4.03 -2.51 8.71
CA LEU A 178 -4.22 -2.81 10.13
C LEU A 178 -4.95 -1.68 10.84
N GLU A 179 -4.57 -0.44 10.62
CA GLU A 179 -5.25 0.73 11.19
C GLU A 179 -6.68 0.88 10.66
N SER A 180 -6.90 0.57 9.38
CA SER A 180 -8.23 0.53 8.79
C SER A 180 -9.09 -0.58 9.43
N TRP A 181 -8.47 -1.71 9.75
CA TRP A 181 -9.13 -2.80 10.49
C TRP A 181 -9.52 -2.39 11.91
N VAL A 182 -8.63 -1.68 12.61
CA VAL A 182 -8.93 -1.13 13.95
C VAL A 182 -10.10 -0.15 13.89
N GLU A 183 -10.11 0.74 12.88
CA GLU A 183 -11.21 1.68 12.65
C GLU A 183 -12.53 0.94 12.46
N ASP A 184 -12.59 -0.02 11.55
CA ASP A 184 -13.78 -0.84 11.28
C ASP A 184 -14.24 -1.63 12.51
N TYR A 185 -13.27 -2.19 13.25
CA TYR A 185 -13.54 -2.95 14.46
C TYR A 185 -14.22 -2.10 15.55
N ILE A 186 -13.76 -0.86 15.71
CA ILE A 186 -14.34 0.10 16.66
C ILE A 186 -15.77 0.47 16.25
N PHE A 187 -16.01 0.68 14.95
CA PHE A 187 -17.34 1.06 14.47
C PHE A 187 -18.38 -0.05 14.60
N LYS A 188 -17.98 -1.28 14.43
CA LYS A 188 -18.89 -2.43 14.50
C LYS A 188 -19.24 -2.86 15.93
N ARG A 189 -18.60 -2.26 16.95
CA ARG A 189 -18.76 -2.66 18.37
C ARG A 189 -18.85 -1.45 19.29
N ASP A 190 -19.82 -1.49 20.17
CA ASP A 190 -20.08 -0.38 21.10
C ASP A 190 -18.97 -0.20 22.16
N LYS A 191 -18.37 -1.28 22.60
CA LYS A 191 -17.30 -1.28 23.62
C LYS A 191 -16.34 -2.43 23.33
N SER A 192 -15.07 -2.12 23.32
CA SER A 192 -14.03 -3.13 23.11
C SER A 192 -12.71 -2.71 23.74
N LEU A 193 -11.89 -3.69 24.09
CA LEU A 193 -10.50 -3.49 24.48
C LEU A 193 -9.58 -3.95 23.34
N ILE A 194 -8.94 -2.99 22.71
CA ILE A 194 -8.00 -3.20 21.61
C ILE A 194 -6.60 -2.94 22.16
N VAL A 195 -5.68 -3.87 21.98
CA VAL A 195 -4.27 -3.73 22.33
C VAL A 195 -3.41 -3.81 21.07
N TYR A 196 -2.69 -2.74 20.81
CA TYR A 196 -1.71 -2.68 19.73
C TYR A 196 -0.30 -2.74 20.33
N LEU A 197 0.40 -3.84 20.11
CA LEU A 197 1.77 -4.01 20.60
C LEU A 197 2.76 -3.55 19.54
N VAL A 198 3.71 -2.74 19.98
CA VAL A 198 4.81 -2.26 19.15
C VAL A 198 6.15 -2.66 19.76
N PRO A 199 7.17 -2.98 18.95
CA PRO A 199 8.45 -3.46 19.43
C PRO A 199 9.28 -2.40 20.18
N THR A 200 9.05 -1.11 19.90
CA THR A 200 9.85 -0.02 20.48
C THR A 200 8.98 1.15 20.95
N ARG A 201 9.51 1.93 21.91
CA ARG A 201 8.85 3.14 22.39
C ARG A 201 8.69 4.22 21.33
N ALA A 202 9.61 4.30 20.37
CA ALA A 202 9.53 5.27 19.28
C ALA A 202 8.31 5.02 18.41
N LEU A 203 8.00 3.76 18.10
CA LEU A 203 6.83 3.38 17.33
C LEU A 203 5.49 3.64 18.05
N ILE A 204 5.48 3.74 19.38
CA ILE A 204 4.26 4.11 20.12
C ILE A 204 3.74 5.46 19.64
N SER A 205 4.61 6.46 19.50
CA SER A 205 4.20 7.81 19.10
C SER A 205 3.70 7.83 17.66
N GLU A 206 4.37 7.13 16.76
CA GLU A 206 3.97 7.03 15.36
C GLU A 206 2.59 6.39 15.20
N VAL A 207 2.38 5.22 15.81
CA VAL A 207 1.09 4.51 15.76
C VAL A 207 0.00 5.30 16.48
N PHE A 208 0.32 5.97 17.59
CA PHE A 208 -0.62 6.82 18.31
C PHE A 208 -1.11 7.98 17.45
N GLU A 209 -0.21 8.74 16.83
CA GLU A 209 -0.57 9.85 15.95
C GLU A 209 -1.43 9.39 14.76
N SER A 210 -1.06 8.28 14.14
CA SER A 210 -1.80 7.70 13.02
C SER A 210 -3.22 7.29 13.43
N ILE A 211 -3.38 6.54 14.53
CA ILE A 211 -4.68 6.10 15.03
C ILE A 211 -5.52 7.29 15.49
N VAL A 212 -4.94 8.26 16.20
CA VAL A 212 -5.65 9.46 16.63
C VAL A 212 -6.16 10.26 15.43
N THR A 213 -5.33 10.51 14.43
CA THR A 213 -5.71 11.24 13.22
C THR A 213 -6.86 10.55 12.49
N ARG A 214 -6.81 9.23 12.39
CA ARG A 214 -7.83 8.42 11.73
C ARG A 214 -9.16 8.40 12.48
N LEU A 215 -9.13 8.34 13.80
CA LEU A 215 -10.31 8.27 14.67
C LEU A 215 -10.83 9.64 15.13
N ASP A 216 -10.10 10.74 14.90
CA ASP A 216 -10.46 12.08 15.38
C ASP A 216 -11.86 12.54 14.95
N PRO A 217 -12.35 12.28 13.70
CA PRO A 217 -13.69 12.62 13.29
C PRO A 217 -14.80 11.98 14.15
N TYR A 218 -14.49 10.91 14.88
CA TYR A 218 -15.42 10.08 15.63
C TYR A 218 -15.21 10.16 17.16
N ARG A 219 -14.23 10.96 17.60
CA ARG A 219 -13.73 11.02 18.97
C ARG A 219 -14.64 11.81 19.94
N THR A 220 -15.94 11.59 19.87
CA THR A 220 -16.94 12.27 20.72
C THR A 220 -17.00 11.70 22.16
N GLY A 221 -15.86 11.52 22.83
CA GLY A 221 -15.80 11.05 24.21
C GLY A 221 -16.02 9.55 24.43
N VAL A 222 -16.23 8.79 23.34
CA VAL A 222 -16.53 7.35 23.37
C VAL A 222 -15.28 6.47 23.27
N ILE A 223 -14.19 7.00 22.67
CA ILE A 223 -12.94 6.26 22.47
C ILE A 223 -11.85 6.79 23.39
N ASN A 224 -11.23 5.89 24.14
CA ASN A 224 -10.13 6.16 25.05
C ASN A 224 -8.83 5.57 24.48
N ILE A 225 -7.90 6.41 23.99
CA ILE A 225 -6.62 5.98 23.42
C ILE A 225 -5.51 6.28 24.43
N GLN A 226 -4.73 5.27 24.80
CA GLN A 226 -3.72 5.39 25.85
C GLN A 226 -2.38 4.75 25.44
N THR A 227 -1.30 5.40 25.84
CA THR A 227 0.07 4.91 25.64
C THR A 227 0.82 4.66 26.96
N LEU A 228 0.24 5.08 28.09
CA LEU A 228 0.83 4.88 29.42
C LEU A 228 0.11 3.75 30.17
N PRO A 229 0.85 2.83 30.81
CA PRO A 229 0.30 1.67 31.51
C PRO A 229 -0.22 2.04 32.91
N LEU A 230 -1.14 3.00 32.98
CA LEU A 230 -1.74 3.44 34.22
C LEU A 230 -2.99 2.62 34.56
N ARG A 231 -3.18 2.25 35.82
CA ARG A 231 -4.38 1.54 36.28
C ARG A 231 -5.67 2.30 35.95
N THR A 232 -5.64 3.62 36.04
CA THR A 232 -6.77 4.51 35.73
C THR A 232 -7.01 4.72 34.22
N ALA A 233 -6.17 4.16 33.39
CA ALA A 233 -6.29 4.32 31.93
C ALA A 233 -7.44 3.49 31.32
N TYR A 234 -7.88 2.44 32.00
CA TYR A 234 -8.98 1.58 31.56
C TYR A 234 -10.34 2.12 32.00
N ASP A 235 -11.23 2.32 31.05
CA ASP A 235 -12.60 2.81 31.27
C ASP A 235 -13.61 1.83 30.65
N ASN A 236 -14.30 1.07 31.50
CA ASN A 236 -15.32 0.09 31.10
C ASN A 236 -16.50 0.68 30.32
N SER A 237 -16.69 1.99 30.37
CA SER A 237 -17.79 2.65 29.67
C SER A 237 -17.47 3.00 28.23
N LYS A 238 -16.19 2.84 27.80
CA LYS A 238 -15.68 3.27 26.49
C LYS A 238 -15.00 2.14 25.75
N THR A 239 -14.81 2.35 24.45
CA THR A 239 -13.82 1.58 23.68
C THR A 239 -12.42 2.04 24.09
N ASN A 240 -11.57 1.09 24.51
CA ASN A 240 -10.20 1.38 24.91
C ASN A 240 -9.23 0.88 23.84
N VAL A 241 -8.33 1.74 23.40
CA VAL A 241 -7.25 1.42 22.46
C VAL A 241 -5.92 1.66 23.17
N PHE A 242 -5.21 0.61 23.48
CA PHE A 242 -3.91 0.68 24.17
C PHE A 242 -2.78 0.40 23.19
N ILE A 243 -1.85 1.34 23.06
CA ILE A 243 -0.66 1.21 22.23
C ILE A 243 0.54 1.07 23.14
N PHE A 244 1.01 -0.16 23.30
CA PHE A 244 2.00 -0.53 24.30
C PHE A 244 3.18 -1.29 23.70
N THR A 245 4.31 -1.29 24.40
CA THR A 245 5.31 -2.37 24.27
C THR A 245 4.88 -3.56 25.14
N GLN A 246 5.50 -4.72 24.94
CA GLN A 246 5.23 -5.91 25.75
C GLN A 246 5.41 -5.65 27.24
N GLU A 247 6.45 -4.88 27.63
CA GLU A 247 6.72 -4.52 29.02
C GLU A 247 5.60 -3.64 29.58
N ARG A 248 5.12 -2.65 28.82
CA ARG A 248 4.02 -1.78 29.25
C ARG A 248 2.72 -2.56 29.43
N LEU A 249 2.42 -3.49 28.52
CA LEU A 249 1.27 -4.37 28.66
C LEU A 249 1.37 -5.20 29.95
N ASN A 250 2.53 -5.79 30.21
CA ASN A 250 2.75 -6.58 31.43
C ASN A 250 2.57 -5.73 32.71
N ILE A 251 3.14 -4.51 32.75
CA ILE A 251 2.96 -3.57 33.86
C ILE A 251 1.48 -3.24 34.04
N PHE A 252 0.77 -2.92 32.97
CA PHE A 252 -0.65 -2.58 33.00
C PHE A 252 -1.48 -3.73 33.59
N TYR A 253 -1.35 -4.95 33.02
CA TYR A 253 -2.11 -6.12 33.51
C TYR A 253 -1.82 -6.49 34.96
N ASN A 254 -0.58 -6.34 35.42
CA ASN A 254 -0.20 -6.61 36.80
C ASN A 254 -0.70 -5.52 37.78
N SER A 255 -1.03 -4.33 37.27
CA SER A 255 -1.59 -3.25 38.09
C SER A 255 -3.10 -3.35 38.32
N LEU A 256 -3.79 -4.18 37.54
CA LEU A 256 -5.25 -4.36 37.59
C LEU A 256 -5.63 -5.47 38.57
N ASN A 257 -6.70 -5.22 39.38
CA ASN A 257 -7.27 -6.24 40.25
C ASN A 257 -8.07 -7.28 39.43
N GLU A 258 -8.86 -6.80 38.49
CA GLU A 258 -9.61 -7.63 37.55
C GLU A 258 -9.02 -7.41 36.15
N LYS A 259 -8.71 -8.50 35.46
CA LYS A 259 -8.08 -8.47 34.13
C LYS A 259 -9.17 -8.45 33.07
N PRO A 260 -9.32 -7.37 32.32
CA PRO A 260 -10.27 -7.32 31.23
C PRO A 260 -9.85 -8.27 30.11
N ILE A 261 -10.83 -8.78 29.38
CA ILE A 261 -10.61 -9.57 28.18
C ILE A 261 -10.21 -8.63 27.05
N VAL A 262 -9.15 -8.97 26.33
CA VAL A 262 -8.74 -8.26 25.12
C VAL A 262 -9.55 -8.77 23.95
N ASP A 263 -10.30 -7.90 23.30
CA ASP A 263 -11.14 -8.25 22.17
C ASP A 263 -10.36 -8.30 20.87
N LEU A 264 -9.34 -7.44 20.70
CA LEU A 264 -8.45 -7.43 19.56
C LEU A 264 -7.00 -7.18 20.02
N LEU A 265 -6.11 -8.09 19.67
CA LEU A 265 -4.68 -7.99 19.91
C LEU A 265 -3.93 -7.92 18.57
N ILE A 266 -3.15 -6.86 18.37
CA ILE A 266 -2.26 -6.65 17.21
C ILE A 266 -0.81 -6.67 17.72
N ILE A 267 0.07 -7.44 17.06
CA ILE A 267 1.47 -7.63 17.47
C ILE A 267 2.40 -7.32 16.29
#